data_25091c77ccea4e72b698eb5288a018ea
#
_entry.id   25091c77ccea4e72b698eb5288a018ea
#
_cell.length_a   1.000
_cell.length_b   1.000
_cell.length_c   1.000
_cell.angle_alpha   90.00
_cell.angle_beta   90.00
_cell.angle_gamma   90.00
#
_symmetry.space_group_name_H-M   'P 1'
#
loop_
_entity.id
_entity.type
_entity.pdbx_description
1 polymer ?
#
loop_
_entity_poly.entity_id
_entity_poly.type
_entity_poly.pdbx_seq_one_letter_code
_entity_poly.pdbx_strand_id
1 'polypeptide(L)'
;VIEHVGGTPVIIKLLEGTQGLGVVLAETKNAAESVLEAFNGLQARVIVQEFIKEAKGADLRALVVDGHVVGAMKRQGKEGEFRSNLHRGGTAEVVKLDDAELRLAMQASRALKLPVCGVDMLQSERGPLLLEVNSTPGLEGIEGATGKNIAKAIITYIERNRT
;
A
#
# COMPACT_ATOMS: atom_id res chain seq x y z
N VAL A 1 -16.08 -1.17 15.75
CA VAL A 1 -15.07 -1.16 14.65
C VAL A 1 -13.68 -1.47 15.20
N ILE A 2 -13.17 -0.72 16.22
CA ILE A 2 -11.80 -0.89 16.76
C ILE A 2 -11.54 -2.33 17.21
N GLU A 3 -12.43 -2.92 17.99
CA GLU A 3 -12.32 -4.30 18.49
C GLU A 3 -12.31 -5.35 17.35
N HIS A 4 -12.98 -5.04 16.21
CA HIS A 4 -13.04 -5.97 15.06
C HIS A 4 -11.72 -6.08 14.31
N VAL A 5 -10.82 -5.10 14.46
CA VAL A 5 -9.49 -5.11 13.86
C VAL A 5 -8.39 -5.46 14.86
N GLY A 6 -8.77 -6.05 16.01
CA GLY A 6 -7.82 -6.52 17.01
C GLY A 6 -7.48 -5.53 18.13
N GLY A 7 -8.20 -4.40 18.21
CA GLY A 7 -7.93 -3.38 19.24
C GLY A 7 -6.84 -2.38 18.80
N THR A 8 -6.46 -1.50 19.73
CA THR A 8 -5.40 -0.49 19.48
C THR A 8 -4.00 -1.07 19.74
N PRO A 9 -2.97 -0.56 19.04
CA PRO A 9 -2.98 0.57 18.11
C PRO A 9 -3.65 0.26 16.77
N VAL A 10 -4.30 1.28 16.17
CA VAL A 10 -4.96 1.17 14.86
C VAL A 10 -4.54 2.29 13.92
N ILE A 11 -4.63 2.01 12.62
CA ILE A 11 -4.53 3.02 11.57
C ILE A 11 -5.93 3.43 11.14
N ILE A 12 -6.21 4.73 11.14
CA ILE A 12 -7.45 5.31 10.62
C ILE A 12 -7.08 6.09 9.36
N LYS A 13 -7.72 5.76 8.24
CA LYS A 13 -7.46 6.40 6.94
C LYS A 13 -8.72 7.00 6.36
N LEU A 14 -8.61 8.20 5.78
CA LEU A 14 -9.63 8.71 4.88
C LEU A 14 -9.69 7.82 3.63
N LEU A 15 -10.91 7.44 3.20
CA LEU A 15 -11.09 6.70 1.95
C LEU A 15 -10.74 7.55 0.73
N GLU A 16 -10.94 8.84 0.83
CA GLU A 16 -10.63 9.83 -0.20
C GLU A 16 -9.41 10.65 0.25
N GLY A 17 -8.22 10.15 -0.04
CA GLY A 17 -6.96 10.79 0.33
C GLY A 17 -5.83 10.33 -0.59
N THR A 18 -4.80 11.12 -0.69
CA THR A 18 -3.60 10.81 -1.49
C THR A 18 -2.34 11.02 -0.67
N GLN A 19 -1.26 10.32 -1.01
CA GLN A 19 0.09 10.54 -0.47
C GLN A 19 0.21 10.48 1.06
N GLY A 20 -0.64 9.65 1.72
CA GLY A 20 -0.63 9.51 3.18
C GLY A 20 -1.26 10.68 3.94
N LEU A 21 -1.96 11.59 3.26
CA LEU A 21 -2.81 12.58 3.91
C LEU A 21 -4.05 11.90 4.49
N GLY A 22 -4.46 12.33 5.69
CA GLY A 22 -5.61 11.74 6.38
C GLY A 22 -5.37 10.31 6.91
N VAL A 23 -4.10 9.91 7.09
CA VAL A 23 -3.71 8.65 7.74
C VAL A 23 -3.22 8.96 9.15
N VAL A 24 -3.88 8.39 10.15
CA VAL A 24 -3.61 8.63 11.57
C VAL A 24 -3.33 7.31 12.27
N LEU A 25 -2.23 7.24 13.02
CA LEU A 25 -1.97 6.18 13.99
C LEU A 25 -2.62 6.57 15.32
N ALA A 26 -3.56 5.78 15.79
CA ALA A 26 -4.17 5.94 17.09
C ALA A 26 -3.69 4.84 18.05
N GLU A 27 -2.86 5.22 18.99
CA GLU A 27 -2.21 4.28 19.92
C GLU A 27 -3.11 3.82 21.06
N THR A 28 -4.13 4.64 21.40
CA THR A 28 -5.08 4.33 22.46
C THR A 28 -6.51 4.36 21.95
N LYS A 29 -7.40 3.67 22.66
CA LYS A 29 -8.82 3.62 22.32
C LYS A 29 -9.44 5.04 22.33
N ASN A 30 -9.14 5.85 23.35
CA ASN A 30 -9.65 7.20 23.43
C ASN A 30 -9.18 8.08 22.24
N ALA A 31 -7.92 7.94 21.82
CA ALA A 31 -7.41 8.66 20.65
C ALA A 31 -8.12 8.21 19.38
N ALA A 32 -8.33 6.89 19.21
CA ALA A 32 -9.04 6.35 18.06
C ALA A 32 -10.51 6.83 18.01
N GLU A 33 -11.21 6.80 19.14
CA GLU A 33 -12.58 7.31 19.24
C GLU A 33 -12.67 8.78 18.90
N SER A 34 -11.80 9.63 19.46
CA SER A 34 -11.76 11.07 19.17
C SER A 34 -11.50 11.37 17.69
N VAL A 35 -10.58 10.62 17.04
CA VAL A 35 -10.32 10.80 15.60
C VAL A 35 -11.52 10.37 14.76
N LEU A 36 -12.17 9.25 15.12
CA LEU A 36 -13.37 8.78 14.42
C LEU A 36 -14.53 9.75 14.57
N GLU A 37 -14.74 10.32 15.75
CA GLU A 37 -15.76 11.36 15.99
C GLU A 37 -15.49 12.62 15.16
N ALA A 38 -14.24 13.08 15.11
CA ALA A 38 -13.86 14.25 14.32
C ALA A 38 -14.12 14.01 12.82
N PHE A 39 -13.72 12.87 12.27
CA PHE A 39 -13.98 12.54 10.87
C PHE A 39 -15.46 12.35 10.58
N ASN A 40 -16.22 11.75 11.50
CA ASN A 40 -17.67 11.62 11.36
C ASN A 40 -18.37 12.99 11.37
N GLY A 41 -17.94 13.92 12.24
CA GLY A 41 -18.44 15.30 12.25
C GLY A 41 -18.20 16.05 10.94
N LEU A 42 -17.13 15.70 10.23
CA LEU A 42 -16.81 16.20 8.89
C LEU A 42 -17.49 15.41 7.76
N GLN A 43 -18.32 14.42 8.09
CA GLN A 43 -18.96 13.49 7.14
C GLN A 43 -17.93 12.75 6.24
N ALA A 44 -16.70 12.61 6.71
CA ALA A 44 -15.64 11.93 5.99
C ALA A 44 -15.76 10.41 6.14
N ARG A 45 -15.62 9.69 5.02
CA ARG A 45 -15.58 8.23 5.04
C ARG A 45 -14.19 7.75 5.41
N VAL A 46 -14.11 6.80 6.35
CA VAL A 46 -12.85 6.27 6.85
C VAL A 46 -12.82 4.75 6.81
N ILE A 47 -11.62 4.21 6.76
CA ILE A 47 -11.32 2.80 7.05
C ILE A 47 -10.44 2.73 8.30
N VAL A 48 -10.71 1.74 9.15
CA VAL A 48 -9.86 1.40 10.30
C VAL A 48 -9.14 0.10 9.99
N GLN A 49 -7.83 0.08 10.18
CA GLN A 49 -6.99 -1.07 9.92
C GLN A 49 -6.13 -1.38 11.15
N GLU A 50 -5.81 -2.66 11.32
CA GLU A 50 -4.81 -3.10 12.29
C GLU A 50 -3.45 -2.40 12.01
N PHE A 51 -2.78 -1.97 13.06
CA PHE A 51 -1.41 -1.47 12.94
C PHE A 51 -0.41 -2.62 12.98
N ILE A 52 0.32 -2.82 11.89
CA ILE A 52 1.33 -3.88 11.78
C ILE A 52 2.68 -3.34 12.26
N LYS A 53 2.96 -3.54 13.53
CA LYS A 53 4.16 -3.03 14.20
C LYS A 53 5.45 -3.58 13.60
N GLU A 54 5.43 -4.84 13.17
CA GLU A 54 6.57 -5.56 12.59
C GLU A 54 7.05 -4.94 11.27
N ALA A 55 6.16 -4.25 10.55
CA ALA A 55 6.52 -3.55 9.32
C ALA A 55 7.47 -2.37 9.53
N LYS A 56 7.56 -1.82 10.77
CA LYS A 56 8.50 -0.75 11.16
C LYS A 56 8.54 0.45 10.20
N GLY A 57 7.38 0.87 9.71
CA GLY A 57 7.27 1.97 8.75
C GLY A 57 7.77 1.63 7.34
N ALA A 58 7.90 0.35 7.02
CA ALA A 58 8.22 -0.12 5.67
C ALA A 58 7.00 -0.77 5.03
N ASP A 59 6.97 -0.74 3.70
CA ASP A 59 6.07 -1.56 2.89
C ASP A 59 6.77 -2.07 1.62
N LEU A 60 6.15 -3.06 0.99
CA LEU A 60 6.54 -3.58 -0.30
C LEU A 60 5.53 -3.11 -1.35
N ARG A 61 6.01 -2.53 -2.43
CA ARG A 61 5.19 -2.23 -3.61
C ARG A 61 5.57 -3.16 -4.75
N ALA A 62 4.62 -3.99 -5.18
CA ALA A 62 4.71 -4.79 -6.38
C ALA A 62 3.93 -4.12 -7.51
N LEU A 63 4.54 -3.95 -8.68
CA LEU A 63 3.83 -3.51 -9.86
C LEU A 63 3.44 -4.71 -10.73
N VAL A 64 2.15 -4.88 -10.91
CA VAL A 64 1.57 -5.97 -11.71
C VAL A 64 1.14 -5.43 -13.06
N VAL A 65 1.55 -6.13 -14.13
CA VAL A 65 1.09 -5.90 -15.50
C VAL A 65 0.78 -7.27 -16.10
N ASP A 66 -0.43 -7.44 -16.62
CA ASP A 66 -0.89 -8.66 -17.28
C ASP A 66 -0.69 -9.92 -16.41
N GLY A 67 -1.00 -9.83 -15.11
CA GLY A 67 -0.89 -10.92 -14.17
C GLY A 67 0.55 -11.30 -13.76
N HIS A 68 1.54 -10.47 -14.11
CA HIS A 68 2.95 -10.67 -13.77
C HIS A 68 3.49 -9.48 -12.98
N VAL A 69 4.32 -9.75 -11.98
CA VAL A 69 5.05 -8.69 -11.26
C VAL A 69 6.24 -8.26 -12.12
N VAL A 70 6.16 -7.05 -12.70
CA VAL A 70 7.20 -6.49 -13.58
C VAL A 70 8.29 -5.74 -12.82
N GLY A 71 7.99 -5.29 -11.62
CA GLY A 71 8.93 -4.64 -10.71
C GLY A 71 8.44 -4.69 -9.27
N ALA A 72 9.38 -4.66 -8.32
CA ALA A 72 9.07 -4.55 -6.91
C ALA A 72 10.12 -3.69 -6.19
N MET A 73 9.66 -2.93 -5.20
CA MET A 73 10.51 -2.13 -4.33
C MET A 73 10.01 -2.19 -2.89
N LYS A 74 10.93 -2.07 -1.95
CA LYS A 74 10.64 -1.79 -0.56
C LYS A 74 10.74 -0.29 -0.35
N ARG A 75 9.73 0.28 0.27
CA ARG A 75 9.74 1.69 0.70
C ARG A 75 9.92 1.73 2.20
N GLN A 76 10.73 2.65 2.67
CA GLN A 76 11.00 2.85 4.10
C GLN A 76 10.73 4.30 4.47
N GLY A 77 9.87 4.53 5.44
CA GLY A 77 9.67 5.84 6.04
C GLY A 77 10.92 6.30 6.82
N LYS A 78 11.00 7.60 7.08
CA LYS A 78 12.03 8.15 7.98
C LYS A 78 11.90 7.55 9.37
N GLU A 79 12.97 7.60 10.14
CA GLU A 79 12.96 7.18 11.54
C GLU A 79 11.83 7.87 12.32
N GLY A 80 11.03 7.09 13.04
CA GLY A 80 9.86 7.57 13.79
C GLY A 80 8.60 7.79 12.93
N GLU A 81 8.66 7.63 11.59
CA GLU A 81 7.50 7.72 10.71
C GLU A 81 6.97 6.31 10.41
N PHE A 82 5.69 6.10 10.65
CA PHE A 82 5.04 4.81 10.38
C PHE A 82 4.58 4.65 8.92
N ARG A 83 4.57 5.74 8.15
CA ARG A 83 4.22 5.77 6.73
C ARG A 83 5.46 5.68 5.86
N SER A 84 5.42 4.83 4.86
CA SER A 84 6.52 4.54 3.93
C SER A 84 6.56 5.45 2.68
N ASN A 85 5.68 6.46 2.61
CA ASN A 85 5.51 7.30 1.42
C ASN A 85 6.80 8.05 1.04
N LEU A 86 7.26 7.87 -0.20
CA LEU A 86 8.48 8.53 -0.73
C LEU A 86 8.38 10.05 -0.71
N HIS A 87 7.20 10.62 -1.03
CA HIS A 87 6.95 12.08 -0.98
C HIS A 87 7.10 12.69 0.42
N ARG A 88 7.13 11.86 1.47
CA ARG A 88 7.41 12.27 2.85
C ARG A 88 8.89 12.15 3.21
N GLY A 89 9.73 11.91 2.21
CA GLY A 89 11.17 11.76 2.36
C GLY A 89 11.60 10.35 2.78
N GLY A 90 10.77 9.37 2.52
CA GLY A 90 11.14 7.94 2.61
C GLY A 90 12.14 7.56 1.50
N THR A 91 12.72 6.38 1.65
CA THR A 91 13.64 5.78 0.68
C THR A 91 13.00 4.59 -0.02
N ALA A 92 13.51 4.25 -1.20
CA ALA A 92 13.12 3.05 -1.94
C ALA A 92 14.34 2.24 -2.33
N GLU A 93 14.22 0.93 -2.23
CA GLU A 93 15.23 -0.02 -2.70
C GLU A 93 14.58 -1.14 -3.50
N VAL A 94 15.29 -1.67 -4.48
CA VAL A 94 14.83 -2.85 -5.23
C VAL A 94 14.78 -4.05 -4.31
N VAL A 95 13.69 -4.81 -4.40
CA VAL A 95 13.54 -6.04 -3.64
C VAL A 95 13.14 -7.19 -4.56
N LYS A 96 13.60 -8.40 -4.22
CA LYS A 96 13.09 -9.63 -4.79
C LYS A 96 12.00 -10.15 -3.85
N LEU A 97 10.77 -10.19 -4.33
CA LEU A 97 9.66 -10.75 -3.59
C LEU A 97 9.81 -12.27 -3.43
N ASP A 98 9.39 -12.78 -2.30
CA ASP A 98 9.24 -14.21 -2.09
C ASP A 98 7.98 -14.77 -2.77
N ASP A 99 7.80 -16.09 -2.71
CA ASP A 99 6.67 -16.77 -3.36
C ASP A 99 5.32 -16.39 -2.73
N ALA A 100 5.27 -16.07 -1.45
CA ALA A 100 4.03 -15.68 -0.78
C ALA A 100 3.65 -14.25 -1.17
N GLU A 101 4.62 -13.33 -1.20
CA GLU A 101 4.46 -11.94 -1.64
C GLU A 101 4.04 -11.87 -3.12
N LEU A 102 4.68 -12.67 -4.00
CA LEU A 102 4.31 -12.77 -5.41
C LEU A 102 2.88 -13.28 -5.60
N ARG A 103 2.51 -14.35 -4.88
CA ARG A 103 1.15 -14.90 -4.93
C ARG A 103 0.13 -13.88 -4.46
N LEU A 104 0.38 -13.19 -3.34
CA LEU A 104 -0.53 -12.17 -2.80
C LEU A 104 -0.75 -11.04 -3.81
N ALA A 105 0.32 -10.51 -4.40
CA ALA A 105 0.23 -9.44 -5.40
C ALA A 105 -0.61 -9.85 -6.61
N MET A 106 -0.36 -11.04 -7.16
CA MET A 106 -1.12 -11.55 -8.31
C MET A 106 -2.57 -11.87 -7.96
N GLN A 107 -2.84 -12.41 -6.77
CA GLN A 107 -4.21 -12.67 -6.30
C GLN A 107 -5.00 -11.38 -6.14
N ALA A 108 -4.41 -10.34 -5.54
CA ALA A 108 -5.04 -9.05 -5.36
C ALA A 108 -5.42 -8.40 -6.71
N SER A 109 -4.49 -8.41 -7.67
CA SER A 109 -4.73 -7.94 -9.03
C SER A 109 -5.90 -8.67 -9.70
N ARG A 110 -5.93 -10.00 -9.62
CA ARG A 110 -7.00 -10.83 -10.20
C ARG A 110 -8.36 -10.60 -9.53
N ALA A 111 -8.38 -10.55 -8.18
CA ALA A 111 -9.61 -10.36 -7.42
C ALA A 111 -10.31 -9.04 -7.76
N LEU A 112 -9.53 -7.99 -7.99
CA LEU A 112 -10.03 -6.66 -8.37
C LEU A 112 -10.17 -6.47 -9.89
N LYS A 113 -9.78 -7.47 -10.70
CA LYS A 113 -9.77 -7.40 -12.17
C LYS A 113 -8.97 -6.20 -12.69
N LEU A 114 -7.87 -5.90 -12.04
CA LEU A 114 -6.95 -4.82 -12.41
C LEU A 114 -5.70 -5.40 -13.08
N PRO A 115 -5.65 -5.48 -14.41
CA PRO A 115 -4.50 -6.03 -15.11
C PRO A 115 -3.24 -5.17 -15.00
N VAL A 116 -3.40 -3.89 -14.69
CA VAL A 116 -2.31 -2.97 -14.36
C VAL A 116 -2.62 -2.36 -13.00
N CYS A 117 -1.77 -2.62 -12.01
CA CYS A 117 -1.95 -2.04 -10.67
C CYS A 117 -0.64 -2.07 -9.86
N GLY A 118 -0.59 -1.19 -8.86
CA GLY A 118 0.38 -1.26 -7.78
C GLY A 118 -0.24 -1.94 -6.57
N VAL A 119 0.40 -2.99 -6.08
CA VAL A 119 -0.04 -3.73 -4.88
C VAL A 119 0.92 -3.41 -3.74
N ASP A 120 0.40 -2.80 -2.69
CA ASP A 120 1.16 -2.46 -1.49
C ASP A 120 0.90 -3.52 -0.41
N MET A 121 1.97 -4.02 0.20
CA MET A 121 1.93 -5.11 1.17
C MET A 121 2.80 -4.75 2.39
N LEU A 122 2.40 -5.22 3.56
CA LEU A 122 3.18 -5.16 4.78
C LEU A 122 3.76 -6.54 5.09
N GLN A 123 5.02 -6.57 5.54
CA GLN A 123 5.63 -7.78 6.07
C GLN A 123 5.24 -7.92 7.55
N SER A 124 4.76 -9.08 7.93
CA SER A 124 4.39 -9.41 9.32
C SER A 124 4.85 -10.80 9.71
N GLU A 125 4.79 -11.12 10.99
CA GLU A 125 5.05 -12.46 11.52
C GLU A 125 4.06 -13.52 10.99
N ARG A 126 2.90 -13.08 10.48
CA ARG A 126 1.87 -13.92 9.85
C ARG A 126 2.07 -14.09 8.33
N GLY A 127 3.17 -13.59 7.79
CA GLY A 127 3.43 -13.50 6.34
C GLY A 127 3.03 -12.13 5.76
N PRO A 128 3.03 -11.99 4.43
CA PRO A 128 2.68 -10.74 3.79
C PRO A 128 1.18 -10.42 3.93
N LEU A 129 0.88 -9.18 4.27
CA LEU A 129 -0.48 -8.68 4.42
C LEU A 129 -0.78 -7.62 3.36
N LEU A 130 -1.91 -7.76 2.68
CA LEU A 130 -2.36 -6.75 1.71
C LEU A 130 -2.70 -5.45 2.42
N LEU A 131 -2.07 -4.36 1.99
CA LEU A 131 -2.35 -3.02 2.49
C LEU A 131 -3.37 -2.29 1.60
N GLU A 132 -3.05 -2.17 0.31
CA GLU A 132 -3.91 -1.52 -0.68
C GLU A 132 -3.54 -1.92 -2.11
N VAL A 133 -4.46 -1.68 -3.05
CA VAL A 133 -4.24 -1.85 -4.48
C VAL A 133 -4.57 -0.56 -5.21
N ASN A 134 -3.60 -0.04 -5.96
CA ASN A 134 -3.69 1.21 -6.69
C ASN A 134 -3.91 0.93 -8.18
N SER A 135 -5.06 1.35 -8.73
CA SER A 135 -5.39 1.20 -10.16
C SER A 135 -4.59 2.13 -11.07
N THR A 136 -4.02 3.20 -10.52
CA THR A 136 -3.21 4.18 -11.26
C THR A 136 -1.91 4.43 -10.49
N PRO A 137 -1.02 3.43 -10.45
CA PRO A 137 0.22 3.53 -9.67
C PRO A 137 1.19 4.55 -10.29
N GLY A 138 1.79 5.40 -9.45
CA GLY A 138 2.90 6.25 -9.87
C GLY A 138 4.11 5.39 -10.27
N LEU A 139 4.73 5.70 -11.40
CA LEU A 139 5.84 4.90 -11.95
C LEU A 139 7.22 5.43 -11.54
N GLU A 140 7.33 6.73 -11.24
CA GLU A 140 8.60 7.41 -10.98
C GLU A 140 9.46 6.67 -9.93
N GLY A 141 8.88 6.36 -8.78
CA GLY A 141 9.62 5.71 -7.69
C GLY A 141 10.11 4.31 -8.04
N ILE A 142 9.28 3.51 -8.69
CA ILE A 142 9.64 2.12 -9.02
C ILE A 142 10.56 2.04 -10.25
N GLU A 143 10.38 2.90 -11.24
CA GLU A 143 11.31 3.00 -12.39
C GLU A 143 12.68 3.51 -11.93
N GLY A 144 12.70 4.54 -11.07
CA GLY A 144 13.93 5.06 -10.48
C GLY A 144 14.67 4.01 -9.65
N ALA A 145 13.96 3.24 -8.82
CA ALA A 145 14.57 2.20 -8.01
C ALA A 145 15.06 1.00 -8.85
N THR A 146 14.24 0.53 -9.81
CA THR A 146 14.52 -0.71 -10.55
C THR A 146 15.34 -0.52 -11.82
N GLY A 147 15.43 0.70 -12.36
CA GLY A 147 15.99 0.98 -13.68
C GLY A 147 15.19 0.39 -14.85
N LYS A 148 13.99 -0.14 -14.60
CA LYS A 148 13.13 -0.79 -15.61
C LYS A 148 12.17 0.22 -16.22
N ASN A 149 11.94 0.13 -17.52
CA ASN A 149 10.91 0.91 -18.22
C ASN A 149 9.54 0.21 -18.04
N ILE A 150 8.87 0.54 -16.95
CA ILE A 150 7.56 -0.04 -16.60
C ILE A 150 6.46 0.50 -17.52
N ALA A 151 6.55 1.77 -17.89
CA ALA A 151 5.65 2.40 -18.84
C ALA A 151 5.59 1.60 -20.16
N LYS A 152 6.74 1.13 -20.66
CA LYS A 152 6.80 0.27 -21.84
C LYS A 152 6.04 -1.05 -21.66
N ALA A 153 6.15 -1.68 -20.49
CA ALA A 153 5.41 -2.93 -20.21
C ALA A 153 3.89 -2.70 -20.25
N ILE A 154 3.42 -1.58 -19.67
CA ILE A 154 2.00 -1.19 -19.67
C ILE A 154 1.53 -0.92 -21.12
N ILE A 155 2.26 -0.14 -21.90
CA ILE A 155 1.89 0.16 -23.29
C ILE A 155 1.85 -1.12 -24.12
N THR A 156 2.85 -1.99 -23.98
CA THR A 156 2.88 -3.28 -24.69
C THR A 156 1.66 -4.14 -24.34
N TYR A 157 1.25 -4.16 -23.07
CA TYR A 157 0.03 -4.83 -22.63
C TYR A 157 -1.21 -4.24 -23.33
N ILE A 158 -1.35 -2.92 -23.34
CA ILE A 158 -2.48 -2.22 -23.96
C ILE A 158 -2.54 -2.53 -25.47
N GLU A 159 -1.40 -2.47 -26.16
CA GLU A 159 -1.32 -2.74 -27.61
C GLU A 159 -1.76 -4.17 -27.96
N ARG A 160 -1.38 -5.17 -27.15
CA ARG A 160 -1.77 -6.58 -27.34
C ARG A 160 -3.26 -6.82 -27.09
N ASN A 161 -3.89 -6.01 -26.25
CA ASN A 161 -5.30 -6.18 -25.86
C ASN A 161 -6.23 -5.12 -26.50
N ARG A 162 -5.76 -4.41 -27.55
CA ARG A 162 -6.62 -3.57 -28.37
C ARG A 162 -7.62 -4.46 -29.13
N THR A 163 -8.88 -4.40 -28.76
CA THR A 163 -10.02 -4.88 -29.55
C THR A 163 -10.46 -3.81 -30.53
#